data_4d27faf30a9f9d5ae7f0ba6319da29a7
#
_entry.id   4d27faf30a9f9d5ae7f0ba6319da29a7
#
_cell.length_a   1.000
_cell.length_b   1.000
_cell.length_c   1.000
_cell.angle_alpha   90.00
_cell.angle_beta   90.00
_cell.angle_gamma   90.00
#
_symmetry.space_group_name_H-M   'P 1'
#
loop_
_entity.id
_entity.type
_entity.pdbx_description
1 polymer ?
#
loop_
_entity_poly.entity_id
_entity_poly.type
_entity_poly.pdbx_seq_one_letter_code
_entity_poly.pdbx_strand_id
1 'polypeptide(L)'
;MTSLMVELLEIPQAQNVVVTDDALTVDLSDGRTISVPLAWYPRLLHSTLNERNNWRFIGGNEGIHWPDIDEDISIKNIILGKPSGESQKSFQRWLDERGKIF
;
A
#
# COMPACT_ATOMS: atom_id res chain seq x y z
N MET A 1 -29.86 3.07 -9.17
CA MET A 1 -28.73 3.76 -8.55
C MET A 1 -27.61 3.90 -9.54
N THR A 2 -27.01 5.03 -9.60
CA THR A 2 -25.94 5.29 -10.55
C THR A 2 -24.57 5.11 -9.91
N SER A 3 -23.55 4.94 -10.74
CA SER A 3 -22.15 4.89 -10.25
C SER A 3 -21.76 6.17 -9.53
N LEU A 4 -22.38 7.31 -9.87
CA LEU A 4 -22.13 8.56 -9.19
C LEU A 4 -22.46 8.47 -7.70
N MET A 5 -23.57 7.82 -7.37
CA MET A 5 -23.96 7.63 -5.96
C MET A 5 -22.96 6.75 -5.22
N VAL A 6 -22.43 5.72 -5.89
CA VAL A 6 -21.40 4.87 -5.31
C VAL A 6 -20.13 5.67 -5.04
N GLU A 7 -19.76 6.58 -5.93
CA GLU A 7 -18.59 7.42 -5.77
C GLU A 7 -18.73 8.42 -4.62
N LEU A 8 -19.96 8.80 -4.27
CA LEU A 8 -20.21 9.70 -3.16
C LEU A 8 -20.20 8.99 -1.81
N LEU A 9 -20.22 7.66 -1.81
CA LEU A 9 -20.11 6.91 -0.57
C LEU A 9 -18.69 7.00 -0.04
N GLU A 10 -18.58 6.95 1.26
CA GLU A 10 -17.30 7.01 1.91
C GLU A 10 -16.45 5.79 1.58
N ILE A 11 -15.16 6.03 1.36
CA ILE A 11 -14.19 4.95 1.28
C ILE A 11 -14.04 4.38 2.70
N PRO A 12 -14.16 3.07 2.90
CA PRO A 12 -13.96 2.49 4.21
C PRO A 12 -12.55 2.74 4.71
N GLN A 13 -12.43 2.90 6.01
CA GLN A 13 -11.14 3.11 6.65
C GLN A 13 -10.43 1.78 6.86
N ALA A 14 -9.11 1.82 6.87
CA ALA A 14 -8.32 0.66 7.23
C ALA A 14 -8.28 0.52 8.74
N GLN A 15 -8.36 -0.72 9.23
CA GLN A 15 -8.30 -1.04 10.65
C GLN A 15 -7.06 -1.82 11.03
N ASN A 16 -6.53 -2.61 10.10
CA ASN A 16 -5.32 -3.38 10.33
C ASN A 16 -4.62 -3.68 9.01
N VAL A 17 -3.31 -3.89 9.08
CA VAL A 17 -2.47 -4.17 7.92
C VAL A 17 -1.54 -5.33 8.26
N VAL A 18 -1.46 -6.30 7.36
CA VAL A 18 -0.50 -7.41 7.48
C VAL A 18 0.23 -7.52 6.16
N VAL A 19 1.55 -7.51 6.21
CA VAL A 19 2.40 -7.68 5.02
C VAL A 19 3.14 -9.00 5.15
N THR A 20 2.88 -9.91 4.22
CA THR A 20 3.61 -11.18 4.15
C THR A 20 4.58 -11.13 2.98
N ASP A 21 5.29 -12.24 2.72
CA ASP A 21 6.18 -12.31 1.56
C ASP A 21 5.41 -12.27 0.23
N ASP A 22 4.13 -12.60 0.25
CA ASP A 22 3.31 -12.74 -0.95
C ASP A 22 2.24 -11.68 -1.12
N ALA A 23 1.76 -11.10 -0.02
CA ALA A 23 0.55 -10.28 -0.06
C ALA A 23 0.59 -9.12 0.92
N LEU A 24 -0.13 -8.08 0.53
CA LEU A 24 -0.54 -6.99 1.41
C LEU A 24 -2.01 -7.22 1.72
N THR A 25 -2.34 -7.38 3.00
CA THR A 25 -3.71 -7.65 3.46
C THR A 25 -4.17 -6.53 4.37
N VAL A 26 -5.35 -6.00 4.10
CA VAL A 26 -5.92 -4.88 4.84
C VAL A 26 -7.32 -5.23 5.31
N ASP A 27 -7.58 -5.06 6.60
CA ASP A 27 -8.91 -5.17 7.18
C ASP A 27 -9.58 -3.81 7.13
N LEU A 28 -10.82 -3.78 6.65
CA LEU A 28 -11.56 -2.55 6.44
C LEU A 28 -12.68 -2.39 7.46
N SER A 29 -13.06 -1.13 7.70
CA SER A 29 -14.11 -0.78 8.67
C SER A 29 -15.50 -1.31 8.30
N ASP A 30 -15.72 -1.66 7.03
CA ASP A 30 -16.98 -2.23 6.58
C ASP A 30 -17.06 -3.76 6.74
N GLY A 31 -16.04 -4.36 7.34
CA GLY A 31 -16.00 -5.81 7.60
C GLY A 31 -15.28 -6.62 6.55
N ARG A 32 -14.87 -6.01 5.43
CA ARG A 32 -14.12 -6.71 4.39
C ARG A 32 -12.64 -6.81 4.74
N THR A 33 -12.01 -7.86 4.24
CA THR A 33 -10.56 -8.00 4.23
C THR A 33 -10.13 -8.14 2.79
N ILE A 34 -9.19 -7.31 2.35
CA ILE A 34 -8.70 -7.34 0.97
C ILE A 34 -7.23 -7.70 0.98
N SER A 35 -6.86 -8.67 0.17
CA SER A 35 -5.46 -9.04 -0.06
C SER A 35 -5.11 -8.76 -1.51
N VAL A 36 -3.96 -8.12 -1.71
CA VAL A 36 -3.42 -7.86 -3.05
C VAL A 36 -1.99 -8.40 -3.13
N PRO A 37 -1.52 -8.77 -4.32
CA PRO A 37 -0.15 -9.29 -4.47
C PRO A 37 0.89 -8.25 -4.02
N LEU A 38 1.85 -8.67 -3.23
CA LEU A 38 2.92 -7.78 -2.80
C LEU A 38 3.76 -7.30 -4.00
N ALA A 39 3.82 -8.12 -5.04
CA ALA A 39 4.53 -7.77 -6.28
C ALA A 39 3.97 -6.52 -6.96
N TRP A 40 2.75 -6.10 -6.63
CA TRP A 40 2.19 -4.84 -7.13
C TRP A 40 2.92 -3.61 -6.58
N TYR A 41 3.68 -3.79 -5.50
CA TYR A 41 4.36 -2.69 -4.81
C TYR A 41 5.84 -3.03 -4.70
N PRO A 42 6.65 -2.68 -5.73
CA PRO A 42 8.04 -3.10 -5.79
C PRO A 42 8.87 -2.74 -4.57
N ARG A 43 8.66 -1.56 -4.01
CA ARG A 43 9.42 -1.15 -2.82
C ARG A 43 9.10 -2.04 -1.62
N LEU A 44 7.84 -2.40 -1.43
CA LEU A 44 7.44 -3.34 -0.37
C LEU A 44 8.03 -4.72 -0.61
N LEU A 45 7.97 -5.19 -1.85
CA LEU A 45 8.50 -6.51 -2.21
C LEU A 45 9.99 -6.63 -1.89
N HIS A 46 10.74 -5.55 -2.07
CA HIS A 46 12.19 -5.51 -1.87
C HIS A 46 12.59 -4.96 -0.49
N SER A 47 11.64 -4.79 0.41
CA SER A 47 11.91 -4.28 1.75
C SER A 47 12.21 -5.41 2.73
N THR A 48 12.81 -5.05 3.85
CA THR A 48 13.07 -5.98 4.94
C THR A 48 11.81 -6.22 5.75
N LEU A 49 11.82 -7.25 6.58
CA LEU A 49 10.70 -7.53 7.48
C LEU A 49 10.43 -6.35 8.42
N ASN A 50 11.47 -5.74 8.95
CA ASN A 50 11.31 -4.58 9.84
C ASN A 50 10.67 -3.41 9.10
N GLU A 51 11.10 -3.17 7.86
CA GLU A 51 10.54 -2.10 7.04
C GLU A 51 9.06 -2.33 6.72
N ARG A 52 8.69 -3.57 6.39
CA ARG A 52 7.31 -3.95 6.11
C ARG A 52 6.40 -3.76 7.32
N ASN A 53 6.91 -3.95 8.50
CA ASN A 53 6.16 -3.84 9.74
C ASN A 53 6.15 -2.42 10.31
N ASN A 54 6.94 -1.53 9.75
CA ASN A 54 6.99 -0.13 10.18
C ASN A 54 6.11 0.73 9.27
N TRP A 55 4.83 0.75 9.58
CA TRP A 55 3.83 1.51 8.82
C TRP A 55 2.92 2.27 9.78
N ARG A 56 2.24 3.27 9.24
CA ARG A 56 1.21 3.99 9.98
C ARG A 56 0.09 4.40 9.05
N PHE A 57 -1.08 4.62 9.59
CA PHE A 57 -2.19 5.17 8.82
C PHE A 57 -2.01 6.67 8.64
N ILE A 58 -2.47 7.17 7.50
CA ILE A 58 -2.48 8.58 7.16
C ILE A 58 -3.85 8.94 6.59
N GLY A 59 -4.17 10.25 6.60
CA GLY A 59 -5.40 10.74 5.97
C GLY A 59 -6.67 10.13 6.52
N GLY A 60 -6.84 10.06 7.85
CA GLY A 60 -8.05 9.49 8.45
C GLY A 60 -8.18 8.00 8.18
N ASN A 61 -7.09 7.28 8.16
CA ASN A 61 -7.02 5.84 7.89
C ASN A 61 -7.48 5.47 6.46
N GLU A 62 -7.37 6.42 5.53
CA GLU A 62 -7.64 6.15 4.11
C GLU A 62 -6.36 5.87 3.33
N GLY A 63 -5.21 5.97 3.98
CA GLY A 63 -3.92 5.65 3.40
C GLY A 63 -3.01 4.96 4.40
N ILE A 64 -1.95 4.32 3.89
CA ILE A 64 -0.94 3.64 4.68
C ILE A 64 0.42 4.17 4.22
N HIS A 65 1.27 4.53 5.18
CA HIS A 65 2.59 5.08 4.90
C HIS A 65 3.67 4.20 5.52
N TRP A 66 4.68 3.86 4.73
CA TRP A 66 5.89 3.16 5.16
C TRP A 66 7.07 4.14 5.10
N PRO A 67 7.49 4.71 6.24
CA PRO A 67 8.51 5.77 6.22
C PRO A 67 9.90 5.31 5.77
N ASP A 68 10.27 4.07 6.05
CA ASP A 68 11.62 3.59 5.72
C ASP A 68 11.86 3.42 4.22
N ILE A 69 10.82 3.25 3.45
CA ILE A 69 10.91 3.03 2.01
C ILE A 69 10.18 4.11 1.21
N ASP A 70 9.67 5.13 1.89
CA ASP A 70 8.92 6.23 1.28
C ASP A 70 7.80 5.72 0.37
N GLU A 71 6.95 4.84 0.91
CA GLU A 71 5.82 4.27 0.17
C GLU A 71 4.52 4.70 0.80
N ASP A 72 3.60 5.18 -0.03
CA ASP A 72 2.23 5.53 0.36
C ASP A 72 1.27 4.72 -0.51
N ILE A 73 0.31 4.06 0.13
CA ILE A 73 -0.70 3.28 -0.58
C ILE A 73 -2.07 3.72 -0.10
N SER A 74 -2.94 4.11 -1.04
CA SER A 74 -4.30 4.50 -0.68
C SER A 74 -5.22 3.28 -0.63
N ILE A 75 -6.14 3.29 0.34
CA ILE A 75 -7.14 2.23 0.46
C ILE A 75 -8.02 2.18 -0.80
N LYS A 76 -8.35 3.35 -1.34
CA LYS A 76 -9.12 3.44 -2.59
C LYS A 76 -8.44 2.67 -3.72
N ASN A 77 -7.13 2.82 -3.88
CA ASN A 77 -6.40 2.13 -4.95
C ASN A 77 -6.35 0.62 -4.72
N ILE A 78 -6.26 0.18 -3.47
CA ILE A 78 -6.34 -1.25 -3.14
C ILE A 78 -7.71 -1.81 -3.56
N ILE A 79 -8.78 -1.11 -3.19
CA ILE A 79 -10.15 -1.52 -3.53
C ILE A 79 -10.36 -1.58 -5.03
N LEU A 80 -9.82 -0.60 -5.76
CA LEU A 80 -9.95 -0.52 -7.22
C LEU A 80 -9.03 -1.47 -7.97
N GLY A 81 -8.12 -2.15 -7.26
CA GLY A 81 -7.17 -3.06 -7.89
C GLY A 81 -6.09 -2.35 -8.69
N LYS A 82 -5.67 -1.18 -8.25
CA LYS A 82 -4.63 -0.40 -8.92
C LYS A 82 -3.27 -0.66 -8.27
N PRO A 83 -2.31 -1.25 -9.00
CA PRO A 83 -0.96 -1.44 -8.46
C PRO A 83 -0.19 -0.12 -8.38
N SER A 84 1.03 -0.19 -7.84
CA SER A 84 1.90 0.97 -7.76
C SER A 84 2.11 1.60 -9.13
N GLY A 85 2.06 2.94 -9.18
CA GLY A 85 2.36 3.69 -10.39
C GLY A 85 3.84 4.03 -10.54
N GLU A 86 4.70 3.49 -9.70
CA GLU A 86 6.12 3.79 -9.75
C GLU A 86 6.75 3.28 -11.04
N SER A 87 7.50 4.15 -11.74
CA SER A 87 8.19 3.77 -12.97
C SER A 87 9.39 2.85 -12.67
N GLN A 88 9.80 2.08 -13.66
CA GLN A 88 11.00 1.26 -13.58
C GLN A 88 12.24 2.10 -13.23
N LYS A 89 12.33 3.27 -13.81
CA LYS A 89 13.46 4.19 -13.58
C LYS A 89 13.48 4.70 -12.15
N SER A 90 12.34 5.06 -11.61
CA SER A 90 12.22 5.51 -10.22
C SER A 90 12.58 4.40 -9.25
N PHE A 91 12.07 3.20 -9.49
CA PHE A 91 12.33 2.04 -8.66
C PHE A 91 13.81 1.67 -8.70
N GLN A 92 14.43 1.67 -9.89
CA GLN A 92 15.84 1.35 -10.02
C GLN A 92 16.72 2.36 -9.26
N ARG A 93 16.34 3.63 -9.30
CA ARG A 93 17.03 4.67 -8.54
C ARG A 93 16.95 4.40 -7.05
N TRP A 94 15.78 4.00 -6.57
CA TRP A 94 15.59 3.67 -5.16
C TRP A 94 16.46 2.47 -4.76
N LEU A 95 16.52 1.43 -5.58
CA LEU A 95 17.40 0.28 -5.33
C LEU A 95 18.87 0.70 -5.29
N ASP A 96 19.31 1.53 -6.22
CA ASP A 96 20.69 2.01 -6.29
C ASP A 96 21.06 2.81 -5.03
N GLU A 97 20.16 3.66 -4.55
CA GLU A 97 20.39 4.42 -3.33
C GLU A 97 20.55 3.50 -2.12
N ARG A 98 19.75 2.44 -2.05
CA ARG A 98 19.88 1.45 -0.97
C ARG A 98 21.22 0.72 -1.05
N GLY A 99 21.69 0.40 -2.24
CA GLY A 99 22.98 -0.24 -2.44
C GLY A 99 24.16 0.60 -2.03
N LYS A 100 24.04 1.92 -2.11
CA LYS A 100 25.13 2.84 -1.76
C LYS A 100 25.41 2.92 -0.26
N ILE A 101 24.51 2.41 0.56
CA ILE A 101 24.66 2.44 2.01
C ILE A 101 25.71 1.41 2.46
N PHE A 102 25.99 0.47 1.61
CA PHE A 102 26.98 -0.59 1.88
C PHE A 102 28.23 -0.37 1.04
#